data_7ad4ccb4bd177b4a93e37e5c1dc88309
#
_entry.id   7ad4ccb4bd177b4a93e37e5c1dc88309
#
_cell.length_a   1.000
_cell.length_b   1.000
_cell.length_c   1.000
_cell.angle_alpha   90.00
_cell.angle_beta   90.00
_cell.angle_gamma   90.00
#
_symmetry.space_group_name_H-M   'P 1'
#
loop_
_entity.id
_entity.type
_entity.pdbx_description
1 polymer ?
#
loop_
_entity_poly.entity_id
_entity_poly.type
_entity_poly.pdbx_seq_one_letter_code
_entity_poly.pdbx_strand_id
1 'polypeptide(L)'
;MNLKKLTIAGAIVVLGLLAYLVWKNMHKPDTEALVSGNGRIEATEINVSSKLSGQLQEILVKEGDFVELGQVLARVKISTLEAQLRELEAQQRQAQDAIATAEAQVAMRMSEKAAAVAMVQQRETELMAAKNRLGRTEVLAKEGASSKQQLDDERAAAQQAVAVLSAAKAQVQSAEGAIVASKS
;
A
#
# COMPACT_ATOMS: atom_id res chain seq x y z
N MET A 1 -59.69 54.71 -94.88
CA MET A 1 -58.73 53.96 -94.03
C MET A 1 -59.55 52.99 -93.27
N ASN A 2 -59.39 51.68 -93.51
CA ASN A 2 -60.35 50.61 -93.11
C ASN A 2 -60.37 50.33 -91.64
N LEU A 3 -61.43 50.75 -90.90
CA LEU A 3 -61.67 50.55 -89.49
C LEU A 3 -61.44 49.08 -89.07
N LYS A 4 -61.78 48.15 -89.93
CA LYS A 4 -61.61 46.69 -89.71
C LYS A 4 -60.12 46.26 -89.62
N LYS A 5 -59.19 46.95 -90.28
CA LYS A 5 -57.72 46.61 -90.19
C LYS A 5 -57.14 47.16 -88.89
N LEU A 6 -57.68 48.24 -88.34
CA LEU A 6 -57.23 48.81 -87.09
C LEU A 6 -57.64 47.96 -85.85
N THR A 7 -58.88 47.37 -85.96
CA THR A 7 -59.37 46.45 -84.90
C THR A 7 -58.62 45.12 -84.85
N ILE A 8 -58.22 44.61 -86.04
CA ILE A 8 -57.41 43.39 -86.14
C ILE A 8 -55.99 43.62 -85.64
N ALA A 9 -55.41 44.74 -85.93
CA ALA A 9 -54.04 45.11 -85.39
C ALA A 9 -54.06 45.25 -83.89
N GLY A 10 -55.08 45.87 -83.32
CA GLY A 10 -55.26 45.98 -81.83
C GLY A 10 -55.41 44.64 -81.14
N ALA A 11 -56.22 43.73 -81.81
CA ALA A 11 -56.36 42.39 -81.20
C ALA A 11 -55.08 41.54 -81.20
N ILE A 12 -54.23 41.67 -82.23
CA ILE A 12 -52.91 40.98 -82.30
C ILE A 12 -51.98 41.49 -81.25
N VAL A 13 -51.97 42.78 -81.01
CA VAL A 13 -51.14 43.40 -79.99
C VAL A 13 -51.54 42.94 -78.54
N VAL A 14 -52.86 42.90 -78.29
CA VAL A 14 -53.43 42.42 -77.04
C VAL A 14 -53.10 40.94 -76.79
N LEU A 15 -53.25 40.09 -77.86
CA LEU A 15 -52.91 38.66 -77.81
C LEU A 15 -51.41 38.46 -77.59
N GLY A 16 -50.58 39.27 -78.26
CA GLY A 16 -49.11 39.24 -78.03
C GLY A 16 -48.72 39.61 -76.61
N LEU A 17 -49.42 40.61 -76.07
CA LEU A 17 -49.17 41.08 -74.70
C LEU A 17 -49.62 40.03 -73.66
N LEU A 18 -50.79 39.37 -73.91
CA LEU A 18 -51.25 38.29 -73.03
C LEU A 18 -50.29 37.06 -73.10
N ALA A 19 -49.90 36.70 -74.32
CA ALA A 19 -48.90 35.60 -74.45
C ALA A 19 -47.60 35.91 -73.83
N TYR A 20 -47.12 37.14 -73.87
CA TYR A 20 -45.88 37.57 -73.13
C TYR A 20 -46.07 37.52 -71.60
N LEU A 21 -47.25 37.92 -71.11
CA LEU A 21 -47.53 37.86 -69.67
C LEU A 21 -47.61 36.43 -69.13
N VAL A 22 -48.22 35.56 -69.90
CA VAL A 22 -48.31 34.10 -69.60
C VAL A 22 -46.93 33.50 -69.64
N TRP A 23 -46.13 33.76 -70.65
CA TRP A 23 -44.78 33.26 -70.77
C TRP A 23 -43.86 33.77 -69.63
N LYS A 24 -43.96 35.04 -69.26
CA LYS A 24 -43.23 35.64 -68.13
C LYS A 24 -43.66 35.02 -66.82
N ASN A 25 -44.93 34.67 -66.66
CA ASN A 25 -45.44 34.05 -65.45
C ASN A 25 -45.07 32.55 -65.34
N MET A 26 -44.97 31.87 -66.49
CA MET A 26 -44.52 30.47 -66.55
C MET A 26 -43.01 30.32 -66.45
N HIS A 27 -42.21 31.34 -66.76
CA HIS A 27 -40.76 31.40 -66.62
C HIS A 27 -40.36 32.27 -65.46
N LYS A 28 -41.09 32.18 -64.28
CA LYS A 28 -40.53 32.59 -63.03
C LYS A 28 -39.40 31.63 -62.78
N PRO A 29 -38.09 32.07 -62.62
CA PRO A 29 -37.06 31.18 -62.20
C PRO A 29 -37.53 30.66 -60.86
N ASP A 30 -37.66 29.34 -60.73
CA ASP A 30 -37.77 28.69 -59.46
C ASP A 30 -36.45 29.15 -58.71
N THR A 31 -36.58 30.18 -57.93
CA THR A 31 -35.65 30.41 -56.86
C THR A 31 -35.84 29.20 -55.96
N GLU A 32 -35.15 28.08 -56.31
CA GLU A 32 -34.86 27.07 -55.30
C GLU A 32 -34.47 27.85 -54.08
N ALA A 33 -35.32 27.76 -53.10
CA ALA A 33 -35.02 28.35 -51.80
C ALA A 33 -33.72 27.74 -51.35
N LEU A 34 -32.62 28.45 -51.57
CA LEU A 34 -31.35 28.13 -50.93
C LEU A 34 -31.69 28.14 -49.45
N VAL A 35 -31.89 26.95 -48.89
CA VAL A 35 -32.03 26.75 -47.45
C VAL A 35 -30.64 27.08 -46.88
N SER A 36 -30.47 28.35 -46.57
CA SER A 36 -29.32 28.82 -45.84
C SER A 36 -29.44 28.33 -44.40
N GLY A 37 -28.92 27.16 -44.13
CA GLY A 37 -28.74 26.69 -42.78
C GLY A 37 -27.50 27.34 -42.21
N ASN A 38 -27.62 28.19 -41.19
CA ASN A 38 -26.52 28.62 -40.35
C ASN A 38 -26.08 27.44 -39.47
N GLY A 39 -25.32 26.50 -40.05
CA GLY A 39 -24.66 25.46 -39.27
C GLY A 39 -23.51 26.09 -38.51
N ARG A 40 -23.61 26.19 -37.18
CA ARG A 40 -22.49 26.50 -36.32
C ARG A 40 -21.78 25.19 -35.98
N ILE A 41 -20.54 25.05 -36.43
CA ILE A 41 -19.69 23.94 -36.02
C ILE A 41 -19.20 24.29 -34.62
N GLU A 42 -19.74 23.62 -33.61
CA GLU A 42 -19.24 23.71 -32.22
C GLU A 42 -18.32 22.53 -31.96
N ALA A 43 -17.08 22.82 -31.63
CA ALA A 43 -16.16 21.84 -31.10
C ALA A 43 -16.21 21.87 -29.57
N THR A 44 -16.30 20.72 -28.94
CA THR A 44 -16.16 20.61 -27.49
C THR A 44 -14.68 20.70 -27.15
N GLU A 45 -14.30 21.76 -26.46
CA GLU A 45 -12.94 21.91 -25.94
C GLU A 45 -12.76 21.09 -24.68
N ILE A 46 -11.77 20.20 -24.66
CA ILE A 46 -11.43 19.36 -23.54
C ILE A 46 -10.07 19.80 -22.98
N ASN A 47 -10.09 20.37 -21.79
CA ASN A 47 -8.85 20.76 -21.10
C ASN A 47 -8.24 19.55 -20.37
N VAL A 48 -7.04 19.16 -20.76
CA VAL A 48 -6.25 18.10 -20.11
C VAL A 48 -5.34 18.73 -19.06
N SER A 49 -5.56 18.41 -17.79
CA SER A 49 -4.74 18.91 -16.69
C SER A 49 -4.12 17.77 -15.89
N SER A 50 -2.95 18.00 -15.34
CA SER A 50 -2.31 17.05 -14.43
C SER A 50 -2.98 17.09 -13.05
N LYS A 51 -3.23 15.91 -12.45
CA LYS A 51 -3.71 15.79 -11.06
C LYS A 51 -2.60 16.06 -10.02
N LEU A 52 -1.35 15.89 -10.41
CA LEU A 52 -0.19 16.07 -9.55
C LEU A 52 0.61 17.29 -10.00
N SER A 53 1.07 18.10 -9.05
CA SER A 53 1.99 19.17 -9.32
C SER A 53 3.39 18.61 -9.63
N GLY A 54 4.03 19.13 -10.68
CA GLY A 54 5.36 18.69 -11.08
C GLY A 54 5.92 19.56 -12.19
N GLN A 55 7.16 19.31 -12.55
CA GLN A 55 7.81 20.00 -13.68
C GLN A 55 7.52 19.26 -14.97
N LEU A 56 7.13 19.99 -16.01
CA LEU A 56 6.96 19.42 -17.33
C LEU A 56 8.34 19.00 -17.85
N GLN A 57 8.52 17.71 -18.10
CA GLN A 57 9.78 17.15 -18.57
C GLN A 57 9.86 17.15 -20.09
N GLU A 58 8.78 16.74 -20.75
CA GLU A 58 8.73 16.57 -22.19
C GLU A 58 7.30 16.73 -22.68
N ILE A 59 7.12 17.39 -23.82
CA ILE A 59 5.87 17.45 -24.56
C ILE A 59 6.06 16.62 -25.83
N LEU A 60 5.24 15.57 -26.01
CA LEU A 60 5.39 14.60 -27.11
C LEU A 60 4.55 14.93 -28.33
N VAL A 61 3.68 15.92 -28.25
CA VAL A 61 2.78 16.36 -29.33
C VAL A 61 2.95 17.84 -29.61
N LYS A 62 2.59 18.25 -30.81
CA LYS A 62 2.64 19.65 -31.26
C LYS A 62 1.22 20.16 -31.50
N GLU A 63 1.08 21.47 -31.51
CA GLU A 63 -0.18 22.12 -31.89
C GLU A 63 -0.58 21.73 -33.32
N GLY A 64 -1.81 21.28 -33.50
CA GLY A 64 -2.34 20.77 -34.75
C GLY A 64 -2.23 19.25 -34.95
N ASP A 65 -1.59 18.52 -34.04
CA ASP A 65 -1.49 17.07 -34.14
C ASP A 65 -2.81 16.39 -33.74
N PHE A 66 -3.16 15.32 -34.45
CA PHE A 66 -4.26 14.44 -34.05
C PHE A 66 -3.80 13.51 -32.96
N VAL A 67 -4.62 13.37 -31.90
CA VAL A 67 -4.34 12.54 -30.74
C VAL A 67 -5.44 11.50 -30.54
N GLU A 68 -5.05 10.32 -30.06
CA GLU A 68 -5.95 9.22 -29.79
C GLU A 68 -6.26 9.08 -28.29
N LEU A 69 -7.35 8.40 -27.98
CA LEU A 69 -7.71 8.10 -26.59
C LEU A 69 -6.62 7.24 -25.94
N GLY A 70 -6.05 7.73 -24.82
CA GLY A 70 -4.96 7.04 -24.09
C GLY A 70 -3.55 7.36 -24.59
N GLN A 71 -3.40 8.21 -25.61
CA GLN A 71 -2.10 8.66 -26.08
C GLN A 71 -1.39 9.54 -25.02
N VAL A 72 -0.10 9.31 -24.81
CA VAL A 72 0.73 10.13 -23.92
C VAL A 72 1.06 11.46 -24.59
N LEU A 73 0.56 12.56 -24.04
CA LEU A 73 0.75 13.90 -24.58
C LEU A 73 1.98 14.60 -24.00
N ALA A 74 2.25 14.40 -22.71
CA ALA A 74 3.37 15.01 -22.02
C ALA A 74 3.82 14.13 -20.84
N ARG A 75 5.07 14.33 -20.41
CA ARG A 75 5.63 13.72 -19.20
C ARG A 75 5.89 14.79 -18.15
N VAL A 76 5.41 14.53 -16.94
CA VAL A 76 5.60 15.40 -15.79
C VAL A 76 6.60 14.74 -14.85
N LYS A 77 7.66 15.44 -14.50
CA LYS A 77 8.62 14.98 -13.49
C LYS A 77 8.10 15.31 -12.10
N ILE A 78 7.92 14.27 -11.29
CA ILE A 78 7.38 14.36 -9.92
C ILE A 78 8.49 14.12 -8.88
N SER A 79 9.62 14.82 -9.01
CA SER A 79 10.84 14.60 -8.20
C SER A 79 10.58 14.67 -6.70
N THR A 80 9.66 15.52 -6.25
CA THR A 80 9.27 15.63 -4.83
C THR A 80 8.60 14.35 -4.35
N LEU A 81 7.69 13.78 -5.15
CA LEU A 81 6.99 12.54 -4.82
C LEU A 81 7.95 11.34 -4.82
N GLU A 82 8.88 11.30 -5.76
CA GLU A 82 9.93 10.29 -5.81
C GLU A 82 10.89 10.38 -4.60
N ALA A 83 11.20 11.60 -4.14
CA ALA A 83 11.99 11.80 -2.93
C ALA A 83 11.23 11.32 -1.69
N GLN A 84 9.94 11.64 -1.57
CA GLN A 84 9.08 11.16 -0.48
C GLN A 84 8.95 9.63 -0.50
N LEU A 85 8.80 9.02 -1.68
CA LEU A 85 8.76 7.57 -1.80
C LEU A 85 10.06 6.93 -1.25
N ARG A 86 11.24 7.44 -1.68
CA ARG A 86 12.53 6.93 -1.17
C ARG A 86 12.68 7.12 0.34
N GLU A 87 12.19 8.23 0.88
CA GLU A 87 12.18 8.49 2.32
C GLU A 87 11.31 7.46 3.07
N LEU A 88 10.08 7.24 2.60
CA LEU A 88 9.17 6.25 3.19
C LEU A 88 9.72 4.81 3.09
N GLU A 89 10.34 4.46 1.97
CA GLU A 89 11.02 3.17 1.81
C GLU A 89 12.22 3.02 2.77
N ALA A 90 12.95 4.11 3.03
CA ALA A 90 14.03 4.10 4.02
C ALA A 90 13.49 3.93 5.44
N GLN A 91 12.39 4.63 5.78
CA GLN A 91 11.70 4.47 7.07
C GLN A 91 11.14 3.05 7.24
N GLN A 92 10.57 2.48 6.18
CA GLN A 92 10.12 1.08 6.21
C GLN A 92 11.27 0.11 6.49
N ARG A 93 12.40 0.25 5.80
CA ARG A 93 13.59 -0.58 6.06
C ARG A 93 14.10 -0.40 7.49
N GLN A 94 14.17 0.82 7.99
CA GLN A 94 14.56 1.11 9.36
C GLN A 94 13.63 0.42 10.38
N ALA A 95 12.31 0.45 10.15
CA ALA A 95 11.35 -0.24 11.01
C ALA A 95 11.52 -1.77 10.94
N GLN A 96 11.81 -2.33 9.78
CA GLN A 96 12.09 -3.76 9.62
C GLN A 96 13.37 -4.18 10.35
N ASP A 97 14.43 -3.37 10.26
CA ASP A 97 15.69 -3.62 10.98
C ASP A 97 15.50 -3.52 12.50
N ALA A 98 14.65 -2.60 12.96
CA ALA A 98 14.30 -2.49 14.38
C ALA A 98 13.54 -3.74 14.87
N ILE A 99 12.61 -4.29 14.08
CA ILE A 99 11.91 -5.54 14.38
C ILE A 99 12.92 -6.70 14.45
N ALA A 100 13.78 -6.85 13.46
CA ALA A 100 14.80 -7.91 13.44
C ALA A 100 15.73 -7.82 14.67
N THR A 101 16.10 -6.61 15.07
CA THR A 101 16.91 -6.37 16.28
C THR A 101 16.16 -6.78 17.55
N ALA A 102 14.87 -6.44 17.65
CA ALA A 102 14.05 -6.82 18.81
C ALA A 102 13.85 -8.35 18.87
N GLU A 103 13.61 -9.01 17.74
CA GLU A 103 13.51 -10.48 17.65
C GLU A 103 14.81 -11.17 18.07
N ALA A 104 15.98 -10.64 17.65
CA ALA A 104 17.28 -11.15 18.06
C ALA A 104 17.49 -10.98 19.58
N GLN A 105 17.05 -9.87 20.17
CA GLN A 105 17.08 -9.67 21.61
C GLN A 105 16.18 -10.69 22.34
N VAL A 106 14.97 -10.93 21.88
CA VAL A 106 14.09 -11.97 22.46
C VAL A 106 14.75 -13.35 22.36
N ALA A 107 15.33 -13.70 21.21
CA ALA A 107 16.03 -14.98 21.04
C ALA A 107 17.23 -15.13 22.02
N MET A 108 17.99 -14.06 22.24
CA MET A 108 19.06 -14.05 23.23
C MET A 108 18.52 -14.31 24.65
N ARG A 109 17.45 -13.62 25.07
CA ARG A 109 16.81 -13.84 26.38
C ARG A 109 16.24 -15.26 26.53
N MET A 110 15.69 -15.84 25.45
CA MET A 110 15.26 -17.24 25.47
C MET A 110 16.42 -18.20 25.67
N SER A 111 17.57 -17.93 25.09
CA SER A 111 18.79 -18.72 25.30
C SER A 111 19.31 -18.61 26.75
N GLU A 112 19.30 -17.41 27.35
CA GLU A 112 19.60 -17.19 28.74
C GLU A 112 18.68 -17.99 29.67
N LYS A 113 17.35 -17.99 29.40
CA LYS A 113 16.41 -18.83 30.15
C LYS A 113 16.73 -20.32 30.01
N ALA A 114 17.05 -20.80 28.80
CA ALA A 114 17.40 -22.19 28.58
C ALA A 114 18.64 -22.59 29.39
N ALA A 115 19.66 -21.72 29.46
CA ALA A 115 20.84 -21.93 30.32
C ALA A 115 20.49 -21.98 31.81
N ALA A 116 19.59 -21.10 32.27
CA ALA A 116 19.15 -21.08 33.68
C ALA A 116 18.34 -22.38 34.00
N VAL A 117 17.52 -22.89 33.08
CA VAL A 117 16.81 -24.16 33.26
C VAL A 117 17.79 -25.35 33.34
N ALA A 118 18.82 -25.36 32.49
CA ALA A 118 19.87 -26.40 32.56
C ALA A 118 20.60 -26.37 33.92
N MET A 119 20.86 -25.17 34.46
CA MET A 119 21.42 -24.99 35.78
C MET A 119 20.52 -25.58 36.90
N VAL A 120 19.17 -25.36 36.79
CA VAL A 120 18.22 -25.98 37.73
C VAL A 120 18.33 -27.48 37.70
N GLN A 121 18.38 -28.12 36.51
CA GLN A 121 18.53 -29.59 36.38
C GLN A 121 19.82 -30.09 37.03
N GLN A 122 20.92 -29.37 36.82
CA GLN A 122 22.19 -29.69 37.50
C GLN A 122 22.02 -29.65 39.03
N ARG A 123 21.46 -28.59 39.58
CA ARG A 123 21.25 -28.42 41.04
C ARG A 123 20.25 -29.45 41.61
N GLU A 124 19.25 -29.88 40.85
CA GLU A 124 18.35 -30.96 41.23
C GLU A 124 19.09 -32.30 41.35
N THR A 125 20.02 -32.59 40.44
CA THR A 125 20.88 -33.79 40.50
C THR A 125 21.81 -33.74 41.70
N GLU A 126 22.42 -32.57 41.98
CA GLU A 126 23.27 -32.38 43.14
C GLU A 126 22.51 -32.55 44.45
N LEU A 127 21.29 -32.00 44.56
CA LEU A 127 20.40 -32.18 45.70
C LEU A 127 20.01 -33.66 45.88
N MET A 128 19.69 -34.37 44.81
CA MET A 128 19.42 -35.79 44.88
C MET A 128 20.60 -36.60 45.43
N ALA A 129 21.82 -36.29 44.93
CA ALA A 129 23.01 -36.93 45.42
C ALA A 129 23.28 -36.64 46.92
N ALA A 130 23.06 -35.39 47.36
CA ALA A 130 23.23 -34.98 48.77
C ALA A 130 22.17 -35.68 49.65
N LYS A 131 20.89 -35.75 49.26
CA LYS A 131 19.86 -36.47 49.97
C LYS A 131 20.16 -37.96 50.07
N ASN A 132 20.66 -38.60 49.01
CA ASN A 132 21.04 -40.01 49.01
C ASN A 132 22.21 -40.28 49.97
N ARG A 133 23.19 -39.36 50.05
CA ARG A 133 24.30 -39.44 51.01
C ARG A 133 23.77 -39.31 52.43
N LEU A 134 22.95 -38.31 52.75
CA LEU A 134 22.31 -38.13 54.02
C LEU A 134 21.52 -39.34 54.45
N GLY A 135 20.70 -39.92 53.58
CA GLY A 135 19.90 -41.10 53.88
C GLY A 135 20.77 -42.32 54.25
N ARG A 136 21.88 -42.53 53.54
CA ARG A 136 22.82 -43.59 53.90
C ARG A 136 23.48 -43.34 55.25
N THR A 137 23.94 -42.11 55.49
CA THR A 137 24.58 -41.71 56.75
C THR A 137 23.58 -41.81 57.92
N GLU A 138 22.33 -41.47 57.74
CA GLU A 138 21.28 -41.64 58.77
C GLU A 138 21.07 -43.12 59.18
N VAL A 139 21.10 -44.07 58.24
CA VAL A 139 21.01 -45.49 58.52
C VAL A 139 22.27 -45.93 59.29
N LEU A 140 23.44 -45.59 58.79
CA LEU A 140 24.73 -45.95 59.46
C LEU A 140 24.86 -45.35 60.89
N ALA A 141 24.35 -44.12 61.07
CA ALA A 141 24.35 -43.50 62.40
C ALA A 141 23.43 -44.20 63.41
N LYS A 142 22.25 -44.71 62.93
CA LYS A 142 21.33 -45.53 63.75
C LYS A 142 21.96 -46.85 64.15
N GLU A 143 22.78 -47.41 63.28
CA GLU A 143 23.50 -48.66 63.54
C GLU A 143 24.81 -48.45 64.33
N GLY A 144 25.13 -47.22 64.68
CA GLY A 144 26.37 -46.86 65.39
C GLY A 144 27.63 -46.85 64.54
N ALA A 145 27.49 -46.97 63.20
CA ALA A 145 28.57 -47.07 62.23
C ALA A 145 28.97 -45.71 61.63
N SER A 146 28.32 -44.59 62.03
CA SER A 146 28.68 -43.21 61.66
C SER A 146 28.65 -42.29 62.88
N SER A 147 29.51 -41.24 62.86
CA SER A 147 29.56 -40.26 63.95
C SER A 147 28.36 -39.25 63.83
N LYS A 148 27.96 -38.65 64.95
CA LYS A 148 26.97 -37.56 64.97
C LYS A 148 27.44 -36.37 64.12
N GLN A 149 28.73 -36.02 64.17
CA GLN A 149 29.32 -34.95 63.39
C GLN A 149 29.12 -35.21 61.89
N GLN A 150 29.42 -36.41 61.41
CA GLN A 150 29.22 -36.75 59.98
C GLN A 150 27.76 -36.67 59.56
N LEU A 151 26.81 -37.08 60.42
CA LEU A 151 25.40 -36.90 60.17
C LEU A 151 24.98 -35.44 60.06
N ASP A 152 25.48 -34.60 60.99
CA ASP A 152 25.17 -33.18 60.96
C ASP A 152 25.80 -32.46 59.75
N ASP A 153 27.00 -32.87 59.31
CA ASP A 153 27.67 -32.37 58.10
C ASP A 153 26.85 -32.70 56.84
N GLU A 154 26.34 -33.96 56.74
CA GLU A 154 25.54 -34.34 55.59
C GLU A 154 24.13 -33.68 55.62
N ARG A 155 23.54 -33.38 56.76
CA ARG A 155 22.33 -32.58 56.87
C ARG A 155 22.55 -31.16 56.41
N ALA A 156 23.64 -30.58 56.85
CA ALA A 156 24.00 -29.21 56.42
C ALA A 156 24.24 -29.17 54.91
N ALA A 157 24.93 -30.14 54.32
CA ALA A 157 25.14 -30.25 52.88
C ALA A 157 23.83 -30.41 52.08
N ALA A 158 22.86 -31.21 52.57
CA ALA A 158 21.55 -31.38 51.96
C ALA A 158 20.72 -30.07 52.01
N GLN A 159 20.76 -29.36 53.16
CA GLN A 159 20.10 -28.05 53.32
C GLN A 159 20.71 -27.00 52.43
N GLN A 160 22.05 -26.98 52.29
CA GLN A 160 22.74 -26.09 51.39
C GLN A 160 22.30 -26.36 49.92
N ALA A 161 22.23 -27.63 49.50
CA ALA A 161 21.78 -27.98 48.14
C ALA A 161 20.35 -27.53 47.87
N VAL A 162 19.43 -27.57 48.87
CA VAL A 162 18.06 -27.03 48.77
C VAL A 162 18.10 -25.52 48.53
N ALA A 163 18.92 -24.79 49.29
CA ALA A 163 19.02 -23.34 49.15
C ALA A 163 19.60 -22.93 47.77
N VAL A 164 20.63 -23.65 47.29
CA VAL A 164 21.23 -23.43 45.96
C VAL A 164 20.22 -23.72 44.84
N LEU A 165 19.44 -24.79 44.97
CA LEU A 165 18.36 -25.09 44.00
C LEU A 165 17.28 -23.98 43.98
N SER A 166 16.89 -23.49 45.15
CA SER A 166 15.94 -22.39 45.26
C SER A 166 16.45 -21.12 44.58
N ALA A 167 17.73 -20.79 44.76
CA ALA A 167 18.37 -19.66 44.05
C ALA A 167 18.38 -19.86 42.52
N ALA A 168 18.69 -21.08 42.04
CA ALA A 168 18.65 -21.40 40.62
C ALA A 168 17.24 -21.26 40.05
N LYS A 169 16.21 -21.67 40.78
CA LYS A 169 14.81 -21.49 40.37
C LYS A 169 14.38 -20.01 40.27
N ALA A 170 14.86 -19.19 41.23
CA ALA A 170 14.65 -17.74 41.19
C ALA A 170 15.30 -17.10 39.96
N GLN A 171 16.48 -17.61 39.54
CA GLN A 171 17.17 -17.15 38.34
C GLN A 171 16.33 -17.44 37.06
N VAL A 172 15.66 -18.60 36.99
CA VAL A 172 14.74 -18.91 35.87
C VAL A 172 13.58 -17.90 35.82
N GLN A 173 12.99 -17.58 36.98
CA GLN A 173 11.91 -16.59 37.06
C GLN A 173 12.38 -15.20 36.62
N SER A 174 13.59 -14.80 37.00
CA SER A 174 14.18 -13.54 36.54
C SER A 174 14.40 -13.52 35.04
N ALA A 175 14.87 -14.61 34.42
CA ALA A 175 15.04 -14.74 32.99
C ALA A 175 13.69 -14.71 32.25
N GLU A 176 12.63 -15.32 32.83
CA GLU A 176 11.26 -15.22 32.29
C GLU A 176 10.74 -13.78 32.29
N GLY A 177 10.94 -13.06 33.39
CA GLY A 177 10.59 -11.64 33.48
C GLY A 177 11.32 -10.79 32.42
N ALA A 178 12.60 -11.08 32.19
CA ALA A 178 13.39 -10.40 31.15
C ALA A 178 12.87 -10.66 29.72
N ILE A 179 12.35 -11.88 29.44
CA ILE A 179 11.70 -12.19 28.15
C ILE A 179 10.41 -11.38 27.99
N VAL A 180 9.58 -11.29 29.04
CA VAL A 180 8.34 -10.50 28.98
C VAL A 180 8.66 -9.03 28.72
N ALA A 181 9.64 -8.47 29.43
CA ALA A 181 10.08 -7.09 29.25
C ALA A 181 10.67 -6.80 27.86
N SER A 182 11.27 -7.81 27.21
CA SER A 182 11.81 -7.63 25.84
C SER A 182 10.77 -7.74 24.73
N LYS A 183 9.54 -8.17 25.05
CA LYS A 183 8.41 -8.29 24.11
C LYS A 183 7.43 -7.10 24.16
N SER A 184 7.52 -6.27 25.21
CA SER A 184 6.73 -5.05 25.38
C SER A 184 7.36 -3.86 24.67
#